data_ede96f33f8eb83551e3f65e0d6df1cef
#
_entry.id   ede96f33f8eb83551e3f65e0d6df1cef
#
_cell.length_a   1.000
_cell.length_b   1.000
_cell.length_c   1.000
_cell.angle_alpha   90.00
_cell.angle_beta   90.00
_cell.angle_gamma   90.00
#
_symmetry.space_group_name_H-M   'P 1'
#
loop_
_entity.id
_entity.type
_entity.pdbx_description
1 polymer ?
#
loop_
_entity_poly.entity_id
_entity_poly.type
_entity_poly.pdbx_seq_one_letter_code
_entity_poly.pdbx_strand_id
1 'polypeptide(L)'
;MKKTLVAFVQTFILAGAINVAHADDKVVFAIAQEPYPPFSYKDSSGVWSGFEPELITEVCKRMQADCTLKELAWDGLIPALRSKQVDVIMNSLSITPEREQVVDFTEPYIETPALWVGDAALALTPTPEGLEGKTIGVQGSTSHSAYVKQYFGKTSTIRYYNDQDDLLADLRSGRIDIMLADKISVEPMLALPDNAMLESKGVAPADPLFGKGIGAAVRKGDDALREKLNKALKSVREDGTYDAIGARYFKATASASQ
;
A
#
# COMPACT_ATOMS: atom_id res chain seq x y z
N MET A 1 63.52 66.50 10.31
CA MET A 1 63.46 65.06 10.01
C MET A 1 62.17 64.53 10.63
N LYS A 2 61.09 64.43 9.82
CA LYS A 2 59.77 63.92 10.27
C LYS A 2 59.67 62.44 9.82
N LYS A 3 59.53 61.54 10.77
CA LYS A 3 59.31 60.07 10.50
C LYS A 3 57.77 59.87 10.46
N THR A 4 57.31 59.45 9.28
CA THR A 4 55.91 59.11 9.06
C THR A 4 55.73 57.63 9.37
N LEU A 5 54.89 57.28 10.35
CA LEU A 5 54.52 55.92 10.72
C LEU A 5 53.31 55.52 9.89
N VAL A 6 53.42 54.49 9.03
CA VAL A 6 52.31 53.86 8.27
C VAL A 6 51.82 52.67 9.06
N ALA A 7 50.59 52.78 9.55
CA ALA A 7 49.88 51.67 10.21
C ALA A 7 49.14 50.82 9.17
N PHE A 8 49.54 49.54 9.10
CA PHE A 8 48.88 48.52 8.28
C PHE A 8 47.67 47.96 9.08
N VAL A 9 46.46 48.23 8.65
CA VAL A 9 45.25 47.59 9.20
C VAL A 9 44.99 46.32 8.42
N GLN A 10 45.24 45.16 9.05
CA GLN A 10 44.82 43.85 8.53
C GLN A 10 43.37 43.56 8.89
N THR A 11 42.50 43.62 7.89
CA THR A 11 41.09 43.23 8.03
C THR A 11 41.00 41.71 7.96
N PHE A 12 40.72 41.05 9.09
CA PHE A 12 40.39 39.63 9.17
C PHE A 12 38.95 39.45 8.72
N ILE A 13 38.72 38.88 7.53
CA ILE A 13 37.41 38.44 7.08
C ILE A 13 37.14 37.05 7.71
N LEU A 14 36.31 37.02 8.74
CA LEU A 14 35.79 35.79 9.34
C LEU A 14 34.73 35.24 8.40
N ALA A 15 35.10 34.23 7.56
CA ALA A 15 34.15 33.47 6.78
C ALA A 15 33.36 32.53 7.73
N GLY A 16 32.24 33.02 8.20
CA GLY A 16 31.29 32.20 8.97
C GLY A 16 30.69 31.11 8.05
N ALA A 17 31.05 29.88 8.27
CA ALA A 17 30.34 28.72 7.67
C ALA A 17 28.90 28.72 8.21
N ILE A 18 27.95 29.14 7.38
CA ILE A 18 26.52 28.97 7.67
C ILE A 18 26.24 27.47 7.58
N ASN A 19 26.24 26.77 8.72
CA ASN A 19 25.63 25.45 8.82
C ASN A 19 24.12 25.67 8.65
N VAL A 20 23.60 25.43 7.43
CA VAL A 20 22.19 25.25 7.18
C VAL A 20 21.82 23.95 7.87
N ALA A 21 21.32 24.05 9.10
CA ALA A 21 20.66 22.91 9.72
C ALA A 21 19.48 22.55 8.80
N HIS A 22 19.60 21.45 8.04
CA HIS A 22 18.45 20.84 7.41
C HIS A 22 17.57 20.37 8.58
N ALA A 23 16.47 21.09 8.82
CA ALA A 23 15.39 20.53 9.59
C ALA A 23 14.88 19.33 8.76
N ASP A 24 15.02 18.10 9.29
CA ASP A 24 14.44 16.94 8.65
C ASP A 24 12.94 17.19 8.49
N ASP A 25 12.46 17.16 7.24
CA ASP A 25 11.05 17.32 6.97
C ASP A 25 10.30 16.19 7.67
N LYS A 26 9.42 16.54 8.60
CA LYS A 26 8.56 15.53 9.24
C LYS A 26 7.50 15.08 8.26
N VAL A 27 7.40 13.76 8.04
CA VAL A 27 6.41 13.15 7.16
C VAL A 27 5.65 12.06 7.90
N VAL A 28 4.34 12.18 7.96
CA VAL A 28 3.46 11.20 8.61
C VAL A 28 2.86 10.28 7.57
N PHE A 29 3.26 9.01 7.60
CA PHE A 29 2.68 7.95 6.77
C PHE A 29 1.48 7.32 7.47
N ALA A 30 0.35 7.20 6.76
CA ALA A 30 -0.80 6.42 7.21
C ALA A 30 -0.64 4.96 6.85
N ILE A 31 -0.94 4.09 7.80
CA ILE A 31 -1.05 2.64 7.63
C ILE A 31 -2.38 2.17 8.23
N ALA A 32 -3.03 1.21 7.58
CA ALA A 32 -4.25 0.62 8.12
C ALA A 32 -3.93 -0.19 9.39
N GLN A 33 -4.77 -0.08 10.41
CA GLN A 33 -4.64 -0.85 11.65
C GLN A 33 -4.95 -2.33 11.44
N GLU A 34 -5.73 -2.65 10.39
CA GLU A 34 -6.12 -3.99 9.99
C GLU A 34 -4.94 -4.69 9.31
N PRO A 35 -4.59 -5.93 9.74
CA PRO A 35 -3.50 -6.67 9.13
C PRO A 35 -3.80 -7.00 7.66
N TYR A 36 -2.81 -6.86 6.81
CA TYR A 36 -2.88 -7.25 5.40
C TYR A 36 -1.57 -7.90 4.93
N PRO A 37 -1.25 -9.10 5.45
CA PRO A 37 -0.03 -9.79 5.04
C PRO A 37 -0.07 -10.20 3.57
N PRO A 38 1.10 -10.19 2.88
CA PRO A 38 2.43 -9.88 3.36
C PRO A 38 2.80 -8.39 3.29
N PHE A 39 1.82 -7.51 2.97
CA PHE A 39 2.06 -6.08 2.78
C PHE A 39 2.33 -5.35 4.09
N SER A 40 1.40 -5.44 5.05
CA SER A 40 1.52 -4.76 6.35
C SER A 40 0.79 -5.53 7.46
N TYR A 41 1.49 -5.78 8.54
CA TYR A 41 0.96 -6.46 9.74
C TYR A 41 1.86 -6.17 10.94
N LYS A 42 1.38 -6.46 12.14
CA LYS A 42 2.22 -6.42 13.34
C LYS A 42 2.80 -7.81 13.61
N ASP A 43 4.09 -7.85 13.88
CA ASP A 43 4.75 -9.07 14.32
C ASP A 43 4.37 -9.43 15.77
N SER A 44 4.93 -10.53 16.28
CA SER A 44 4.66 -11.01 17.64
C SER A 44 5.09 -10.04 18.76
N SER A 45 5.93 -9.07 18.45
CA SER A 45 6.36 -8.00 19.37
C SER A 45 5.51 -6.73 19.26
N GLY A 46 4.52 -6.72 18.34
CA GLY A 46 3.65 -5.57 18.09
C GLY A 46 4.29 -4.51 17.17
N VAL A 47 5.43 -4.82 16.54
CA VAL A 47 6.12 -3.93 15.61
C VAL A 47 5.58 -4.12 14.21
N TRP A 48 5.38 -3.02 13.47
CA TRP A 48 4.99 -3.06 12.08
C TRP A 48 6.03 -3.78 11.23
N SER A 49 5.59 -4.78 10.50
CA SER A 49 6.36 -5.64 9.63
C SER A 49 5.62 -5.83 8.30
N GLY A 50 6.32 -6.35 7.29
CA GLY A 50 5.77 -6.56 5.96
C GLY A 50 6.49 -5.70 4.92
N PHE A 51 6.10 -5.93 3.66
CA PHE A 51 6.73 -5.26 2.52
C PHE A 51 6.66 -3.73 2.62
N GLU A 52 5.50 -3.18 2.97
CA GLU A 52 5.28 -1.73 2.96
C GLU A 52 5.96 -1.00 4.11
N PRO A 53 5.91 -1.44 5.39
CA PRO A 53 6.68 -0.81 6.46
C PRO A 53 8.18 -0.77 6.20
N GLU A 54 8.76 -1.82 5.61
CA GLU A 54 10.16 -1.82 5.23
C GLU A 54 10.44 -0.88 4.05
N LEU A 55 9.58 -0.86 3.03
CA LEU A 55 9.71 0.04 1.90
C LEU A 55 9.58 1.51 2.34
N ILE A 56 8.64 1.84 3.23
CA ILE A 56 8.50 3.17 3.84
C ILE A 56 9.81 3.57 4.53
N THR A 57 10.41 2.67 5.32
CA THR A 57 11.67 2.94 6.01
C THR A 57 12.78 3.31 5.03
N GLU A 58 12.93 2.59 3.93
CA GLU A 58 13.95 2.88 2.92
C GLU A 58 13.63 4.15 2.12
N VAL A 59 12.36 4.39 1.77
CA VAL A 59 11.92 5.63 1.12
C VAL A 59 12.25 6.84 2.00
N CYS A 60 11.97 6.78 3.29
CA CYS A 60 12.27 7.85 4.25
C CYS A 60 13.75 8.17 4.34
N LYS A 61 14.61 7.14 4.38
CA LYS A 61 16.07 7.31 4.33
C LYS A 61 16.52 8.07 3.07
N ARG A 62 15.97 7.69 1.89
CA ARG A 62 16.30 8.36 0.62
C ARG A 62 15.79 9.80 0.56
N MET A 63 14.65 10.07 1.20
CA MET A 63 14.09 11.42 1.31
C MET A 63 14.83 12.29 2.32
N GLN A 64 15.66 11.70 3.20
CA GLN A 64 16.26 12.38 4.36
C GLN A 64 15.17 13.05 5.22
N ALA A 65 14.10 12.33 5.49
CA ALA A 65 12.93 12.80 6.23
C ALA A 65 12.79 12.06 7.57
N ASP A 66 12.29 12.78 8.58
CA ASP A 66 11.86 12.19 9.86
C ASP A 66 10.44 11.64 9.69
N CYS A 67 10.32 10.33 9.46
CA CYS A 67 9.05 9.70 9.17
C CYS A 67 8.45 9.02 10.38
N THR A 68 7.14 9.13 10.51
CA THR A 68 6.36 8.40 11.53
C THR A 68 5.21 7.65 10.88
N LEU A 69 4.81 6.50 11.45
CA LEU A 69 3.62 5.77 11.06
C LEU A 69 2.44 6.17 11.95
N LYS A 70 1.29 6.44 11.34
CA LYS A 70 0.02 6.67 12.02
C LYS A 70 -0.98 5.60 11.62
N GLU A 71 -1.46 4.86 12.61
CA GLU A 71 -2.47 3.82 12.44
C GLU A 71 -3.87 4.44 12.33
N LEU A 72 -4.64 3.99 11.36
CA LEU A 72 -6.01 4.43 11.10
C LEU A 72 -6.83 3.25 10.59
N ALA A 73 -8.15 3.30 10.72
CA ALA A 73 -9.02 2.36 10.01
C ALA A 73 -8.88 2.55 8.49
N TRP A 74 -8.99 1.46 7.73
CA TRP A 74 -8.81 1.47 6.27
C TRP A 74 -9.65 2.56 5.56
N ASP A 75 -10.93 2.66 5.89
CA ASP A 75 -11.85 3.65 5.30
C ASP A 75 -11.55 5.10 5.73
N GLY A 76 -10.78 5.27 6.80
CA GLY A 76 -10.32 6.57 7.32
C GLY A 76 -9.07 7.13 6.65
N LEU A 77 -8.32 6.35 5.85
CA LEU A 77 -7.02 6.74 5.29
C LEU A 77 -7.13 7.99 4.40
N ILE A 78 -7.98 7.95 3.36
CA ILE A 78 -8.16 9.08 2.43
C ILE A 78 -8.76 10.32 3.14
N PRO A 79 -9.78 10.20 3.98
CA PRO A 79 -10.24 11.33 4.81
C PRO A 79 -9.14 11.97 5.66
N ALA A 80 -8.29 11.17 6.31
CA ALA A 80 -7.19 11.68 7.13
C ALA A 80 -6.11 12.41 6.30
N LEU A 81 -5.77 11.89 5.11
CA LEU A 81 -4.86 12.55 4.18
C LEU A 81 -5.40 13.92 3.74
N ARG A 82 -6.67 13.98 3.34
CA ARG A 82 -7.34 15.21 2.90
C ARG A 82 -7.46 16.25 4.02
N SER A 83 -7.68 15.81 5.26
CA SER A 83 -7.77 16.69 6.44
C SER A 83 -6.40 17.04 7.06
N LYS A 84 -5.30 16.67 6.41
CA LYS A 84 -3.91 16.94 6.85
C LYS A 84 -3.54 16.29 8.19
N GLN A 85 -4.18 15.19 8.56
CA GLN A 85 -3.78 14.41 9.72
C GLN A 85 -2.59 13.51 9.44
N VAL A 86 -2.36 13.20 8.16
CA VAL A 86 -1.21 12.45 7.62
C VAL A 86 -0.78 13.11 6.31
N ASP A 87 0.42 12.78 5.82
CA ASP A 87 1.00 13.36 4.62
C ASP A 87 1.02 12.39 3.46
N VAL A 88 1.15 11.10 3.74
CA VAL A 88 1.24 10.02 2.75
C VAL A 88 0.40 8.84 3.19
N ILE A 89 -0.31 8.20 2.26
CA ILE A 89 -0.85 6.84 2.45
C ILE A 89 0.01 5.89 1.63
N MET A 90 0.64 4.91 2.28
CA MET A 90 1.39 3.85 1.61
C MET A 90 0.98 2.51 2.22
N ASN A 91 -0.15 1.98 1.75
CA ASN A 91 -0.87 0.85 2.33
C ASN A 91 -1.77 0.18 1.30
N SER A 92 -1.18 -0.51 0.33
CA SER A 92 -1.88 -1.28 -0.71
C SER A 92 -3.04 -0.52 -1.39
N LEU A 93 -2.89 0.80 -1.53
CA LEU A 93 -3.94 1.66 -2.08
C LEU A 93 -3.86 1.69 -3.60
N SER A 94 -4.82 1.03 -4.27
CA SER A 94 -4.92 0.99 -5.75
C SER A 94 -5.13 2.39 -6.33
N ILE A 95 -4.41 2.71 -7.41
CA ILE A 95 -4.54 3.96 -8.18
C ILE A 95 -5.76 3.85 -9.08
N THR A 96 -6.94 4.22 -8.56
CA THR A 96 -8.19 4.17 -9.32
C THR A 96 -8.61 5.55 -9.81
N PRO A 97 -9.37 5.65 -10.94
CA PRO A 97 -9.87 6.94 -11.43
C PRO A 97 -10.72 7.70 -10.40
N GLU A 98 -11.47 6.99 -9.54
CA GLU A 98 -12.26 7.60 -8.47
C GLU A 98 -11.36 8.27 -7.43
N ARG A 99 -10.32 7.56 -6.98
CA ARG A 99 -9.37 8.07 -5.98
C ARG A 99 -8.53 9.21 -6.52
N GLU A 100 -8.12 9.14 -7.80
CA GLU A 100 -7.39 10.21 -8.50
C GLU A 100 -8.16 11.54 -8.55
N GLN A 101 -9.47 11.55 -8.35
CA GLN A 101 -10.25 12.80 -8.25
C GLN A 101 -9.97 13.58 -6.96
N VAL A 102 -9.57 12.91 -5.89
CA VAL A 102 -9.49 13.50 -4.53
C VAL A 102 -8.10 13.46 -3.91
N VAL A 103 -7.18 12.64 -4.43
CA VAL A 103 -5.76 12.55 -4.04
C VAL A 103 -4.90 12.41 -5.28
N ASP A 104 -3.58 12.66 -5.15
CA ASP A 104 -2.60 12.36 -6.18
C ASP A 104 -1.76 11.16 -5.75
N PHE A 105 -1.23 10.42 -6.72
CA PHE A 105 -0.44 9.22 -6.49
C PHE A 105 0.97 9.36 -7.04
N THR A 106 1.90 8.63 -6.44
CA THR A 106 3.18 8.30 -7.06
C THR A 106 2.98 7.41 -8.28
N GLU A 107 4.07 7.17 -9.03
CA GLU A 107 4.13 5.98 -9.89
C GLU A 107 3.83 4.73 -9.07
N PRO A 108 3.21 3.69 -9.68
CA PRO A 108 2.89 2.47 -8.95
C PRO A 108 4.18 1.78 -8.44
N TYR A 109 4.18 1.37 -7.18
CA TYR A 109 5.31 0.64 -6.62
C TYR A 109 5.12 -0.88 -6.68
N ILE A 110 3.89 -1.39 -6.83
CA ILE A 110 3.58 -2.82 -7.03
C ILE A 110 2.28 -2.98 -7.81
N GLU A 111 2.14 -4.11 -8.50
CA GLU A 111 0.90 -4.55 -9.14
C GLU A 111 0.52 -5.92 -8.62
N THR A 112 -0.77 -6.16 -8.43
CA THR A 112 -1.32 -7.44 -8.03
C THR A 112 -2.66 -7.64 -8.72
N PRO A 113 -2.89 -8.78 -9.41
CA PRO A 113 -4.21 -9.11 -9.92
C PRO A 113 -5.15 -9.45 -8.77
N ALA A 114 -6.46 -9.28 -9.00
CA ALA A 114 -7.49 -9.73 -8.07
C ALA A 114 -7.73 -11.24 -8.25
N LEU A 115 -7.80 -11.99 -7.15
CA LEU A 115 -7.99 -13.43 -7.13
C LEU A 115 -9.30 -13.80 -6.42
N TRP A 116 -10.10 -14.63 -7.06
CA TRP A 116 -11.25 -15.26 -6.47
C TRP A 116 -10.86 -16.48 -5.65
N VAL A 117 -11.39 -16.58 -4.45
CA VAL A 117 -11.16 -17.73 -3.53
C VAL A 117 -12.50 -18.24 -3.02
N GLY A 118 -12.67 -19.54 -3.01
CA GLY A 118 -13.90 -20.22 -2.53
C GLY A 118 -13.61 -21.63 -2.04
N ASP A 119 -14.66 -22.30 -1.53
CA ASP A 119 -14.56 -23.69 -1.10
C ASP A 119 -14.20 -24.60 -2.29
N ALA A 120 -13.19 -25.46 -2.13
CA ALA A 120 -12.72 -26.40 -3.14
C ALA A 120 -13.81 -27.42 -3.56
N ALA A 121 -14.72 -27.74 -2.65
CA ALA A 121 -15.84 -28.65 -2.93
C ALA A 121 -16.94 -28.03 -3.81
N LEU A 122 -16.95 -26.69 -3.96
CA LEU A 122 -17.97 -25.98 -4.73
C LEU A 122 -17.45 -25.64 -6.13
N ALA A 123 -18.16 -26.09 -7.17
CA ALA A 123 -17.88 -25.69 -8.55
C ALA A 123 -18.41 -24.27 -8.82
N LEU A 124 -17.65 -23.25 -8.42
CA LEU A 124 -17.99 -21.84 -8.59
C LEU A 124 -17.28 -21.28 -9.82
N THR A 125 -18.05 -20.67 -10.72
CA THR A 125 -17.52 -19.92 -11.87
C THR A 125 -17.70 -18.42 -11.57
N PRO A 126 -16.62 -17.60 -11.48
CA PRO A 126 -16.73 -16.20 -11.10
C PRO A 126 -17.24 -15.31 -12.24
N THR A 127 -18.46 -15.56 -12.70
CA THR A 127 -19.22 -14.73 -13.63
C THR A 127 -20.56 -14.36 -12.98
N PRO A 128 -21.23 -13.28 -13.43
CA PRO A 128 -22.52 -12.89 -12.87
C PRO A 128 -23.57 -14.03 -12.89
N GLU A 129 -23.58 -14.85 -13.94
CA GLU A 129 -24.47 -16.02 -14.09
C GLU A 129 -24.02 -17.17 -13.18
N GLY A 130 -22.71 -17.44 -13.11
CA GLY A 130 -22.16 -18.55 -12.32
C GLY A 130 -22.21 -18.32 -10.81
N LEU A 131 -22.37 -17.07 -10.38
CA LEU A 131 -22.53 -16.68 -8.97
C LEU A 131 -23.94 -16.17 -8.65
N GLU A 132 -24.93 -16.38 -9.52
CA GLU A 132 -26.32 -15.99 -9.25
C GLU A 132 -26.83 -16.65 -7.96
N GLY A 133 -27.42 -15.86 -7.07
CA GLY A 133 -27.91 -16.30 -5.77
C GLY A 133 -26.83 -16.62 -4.72
N LYS A 134 -25.54 -16.47 -5.07
CA LYS A 134 -24.42 -16.68 -4.16
C LYS A 134 -24.14 -15.46 -3.30
N THR A 135 -23.44 -15.69 -2.19
CA THR A 135 -22.96 -14.61 -1.31
C THR A 135 -21.47 -14.37 -1.56
N ILE A 136 -21.13 -13.16 -1.99
CA ILE A 136 -19.77 -12.72 -2.27
C ILE A 136 -19.28 -11.83 -1.13
N GLY A 137 -18.13 -12.16 -0.53
CA GLY A 137 -17.47 -11.35 0.47
C GLY A 137 -16.36 -10.49 -0.14
N VAL A 138 -16.26 -9.24 0.30
CA VAL A 138 -15.19 -8.32 -0.06
C VAL A 138 -14.90 -7.36 1.10
N GLN A 139 -13.66 -6.89 1.21
CA GLN A 139 -13.37 -5.78 2.11
C GLN A 139 -13.99 -4.49 1.54
N GLY A 140 -14.66 -3.72 2.40
CA GLY A 140 -15.32 -2.47 2.04
C GLY A 140 -14.32 -1.39 1.58
N SER A 141 -14.80 -0.40 0.82
CA SER A 141 -14.00 0.75 0.35
C SER A 141 -12.76 0.37 -0.48
N THR A 142 -12.74 -0.83 -1.09
CA THR A 142 -11.67 -1.32 -1.96
C THR A 142 -12.06 -1.28 -3.43
N SER A 143 -11.07 -1.38 -4.32
CA SER A 143 -11.29 -1.60 -5.77
C SER A 143 -12.05 -2.91 -6.03
N HIS A 144 -11.77 -3.95 -5.24
CA HIS A 144 -12.49 -5.23 -5.29
C HIS A 144 -13.98 -5.05 -4.97
N SER A 145 -14.31 -4.28 -3.94
CA SER A 145 -15.70 -4.01 -3.58
C SER A 145 -16.45 -3.22 -4.66
N ALA A 146 -15.79 -2.28 -5.32
CA ALA A 146 -16.35 -1.55 -6.45
C ALA A 146 -16.63 -2.48 -7.63
N TYR A 147 -15.68 -3.36 -7.97
CA TYR A 147 -15.83 -4.36 -9.03
C TYR A 147 -16.98 -5.32 -8.76
N VAL A 148 -17.02 -5.93 -7.57
CA VAL A 148 -18.09 -6.87 -7.21
C VAL A 148 -19.46 -6.17 -7.22
N LYS A 149 -19.55 -4.97 -6.70
CA LYS A 149 -20.80 -4.17 -6.73
C LYS A 149 -21.27 -3.91 -8.16
N GLN A 150 -20.34 -3.54 -9.05
CA GLN A 150 -20.67 -3.19 -10.44
C GLN A 150 -21.20 -4.37 -11.22
N TYR A 151 -20.56 -5.52 -11.12
CA TYR A 151 -20.84 -6.66 -11.99
C TYR A 151 -21.78 -7.70 -11.36
N PHE A 152 -21.75 -7.86 -10.04
CA PHE A 152 -22.48 -8.92 -9.32
C PHE A 152 -23.62 -8.40 -8.44
N GLY A 153 -23.70 -7.09 -8.21
CA GLY A 153 -24.67 -6.52 -7.27
C GLY A 153 -26.14 -6.71 -7.62
N LYS A 154 -26.44 -7.17 -8.84
CA LYS A 154 -27.82 -7.50 -9.27
C LYS A 154 -28.17 -8.98 -9.15
N THR A 155 -27.17 -9.85 -9.15
CA THR A 155 -27.36 -11.31 -9.20
C THR A 155 -26.95 -12.01 -7.91
N SER A 156 -26.06 -11.38 -7.12
CA SER A 156 -25.48 -11.97 -5.92
C SER A 156 -25.71 -11.09 -4.70
N THR A 157 -25.67 -11.69 -3.51
CA THR A 157 -25.63 -10.96 -2.24
C THR A 157 -24.18 -10.54 -1.97
N ILE A 158 -23.92 -9.26 -1.70
CA ILE A 158 -22.58 -8.78 -1.36
C ILE A 158 -22.51 -8.51 0.13
N ARG A 159 -21.52 -9.11 0.80
CA ARG A 159 -21.15 -8.80 2.19
C ARG A 159 -19.84 -8.03 2.24
N TYR A 160 -19.87 -6.90 2.94
CA TYR A 160 -18.72 -6.03 3.13
C TYR A 160 -18.14 -6.27 4.52
N TYR A 161 -16.82 -6.38 4.57
CA TYR A 161 -16.03 -6.62 5.78
C TYR A 161 -15.08 -5.44 6.03
N ASN A 162 -14.72 -5.23 7.28
CA ASN A 162 -13.74 -4.20 7.63
C ASN A 162 -12.32 -4.67 7.34
N ASP A 163 -12.05 -5.97 7.48
CA ASP A 163 -10.74 -6.57 7.30
C ASP A 163 -10.81 -7.94 6.60
N GLN A 164 -9.61 -8.50 6.29
CA GLN A 164 -9.49 -9.78 5.60
C GLN A 164 -9.68 -10.97 6.54
N ASP A 165 -9.41 -10.83 7.83
CA ASP A 165 -9.51 -11.93 8.79
C ASP A 165 -10.97 -12.32 9.01
N ASP A 166 -11.85 -11.34 9.22
CA ASP A 166 -13.30 -11.56 9.33
C ASP A 166 -13.90 -12.10 8.02
N LEU A 167 -13.45 -11.56 6.87
CA LEU A 167 -13.85 -12.03 5.56
C LEU A 167 -13.49 -13.51 5.37
N LEU A 168 -12.26 -13.90 5.71
CA LEU A 168 -11.78 -15.27 5.62
C LEU A 168 -12.48 -16.20 6.61
N ALA A 169 -12.76 -15.74 7.83
CA ALA A 169 -13.49 -16.53 8.82
C ALA A 169 -14.92 -16.85 8.33
N ASP A 170 -15.58 -15.92 7.66
CA ASP A 170 -16.90 -16.12 7.07
C ASP A 170 -16.85 -17.07 5.87
N LEU A 171 -15.80 -17.00 5.05
CA LEU A 171 -15.61 -17.95 3.95
C LEU A 171 -15.40 -19.37 4.47
N ARG A 172 -14.52 -19.57 5.47
CA ARG A 172 -14.26 -20.88 6.07
C ARG A 172 -15.52 -21.52 6.69
N SER A 173 -16.38 -20.69 7.25
CA SER A 173 -17.62 -21.17 7.89
C SER A 173 -18.80 -21.33 6.93
N GLY A 174 -18.60 -21.05 5.63
CA GLY A 174 -19.65 -21.12 4.63
C GLY A 174 -20.74 -20.05 4.77
N ARG A 175 -20.47 -18.96 5.50
CA ARG A 175 -21.38 -17.81 5.58
C ARG A 175 -21.32 -16.94 4.34
N ILE A 176 -20.24 -17.04 3.56
CA ILE A 176 -20.13 -16.55 2.20
C ILE A 176 -19.60 -17.69 1.31
N ASP A 177 -19.95 -17.68 0.03
CA ASP A 177 -19.58 -18.72 -0.92
C ASP A 177 -18.21 -18.49 -1.56
N ILE A 178 -17.85 -17.22 -1.76
CA ILE A 178 -16.64 -16.80 -2.49
C ILE A 178 -16.19 -15.41 -2.04
N MET A 179 -14.87 -15.14 -2.11
CA MET A 179 -14.30 -13.83 -1.84
C MET A 179 -13.41 -13.35 -2.99
N LEU A 180 -13.18 -12.04 -3.06
CA LEU A 180 -12.24 -11.41 -3.99
C LEU A 180 -11.28 -10.52 -3.23
N ALA A 181 -9.95 -10.73 -3.45
CA ALA A 181 -8.89 -9.93 -2.85
C ALA A 181 -7.63 -9.95 -3.73
N ASP A 182 -6.58 -9.24 -3.30
CA ASP A 182 -5.29 -9.23 -4.00
C ASP A 182 -4.63 -10.61 -4.00
N LYS A 183 -4.20 -11.08 -5.17
CA LYS A 183 -3.55 -12.38 -5.34
C LYS A 183 -2.35 -12.55 -4.42
N ILE A 184 -1.50 -11.53 -4.32
CA ILE A 184 -0.29 -11.55 -3.46
C ILE A 184 -0.64 -11.78 -1.98
N SER A 185 -1.79 -11.29 -1.52
CA SER A 185 -2.24 -11.49 -0.13
C SER A 185 -2.85 -12.87 0.07
N VAL A 186 -3.69 -13.34 -0.84
CA VAL A 186 -4.47 -14.56 -0.61
C VAL A 186 -3.75 -15.85 -0.99
N GLU A 187 -2.81 -15.86 -1.94
CA GLU A 187 -2.09 -17.09 -2.31
C GLU A 187 -1.26 -17.69 -1.16
N PRO A 188 -0.48 -16.91 -0.38
CA PRO A 188 0.20 -17.44 0.80
C PRO A 188 -0.77 -17.96 1.86
N MET A 189 -1.91 -17.32 1.99
CA MET A 189 -2.97 -17.72 2.91
C MET A 189 -3.56 -19.10 2.53
N LEU A 190 -3.79 -19.36 1.24
CA LEU A 190 -4.28 -20.66 0.75
C LEU A 190 -3.33 -21.82 1.08
N ALA A 191 -2.04 -21.57 1.23
CA ALA A 191 -1.05 -22.57 1.60
C ALA A 191 -1.09 -22.97 3.09
N LEU A 192 -1.83 -22.27 3.93
CA LEU A 192 -1.94 -22.59 5.35
C LEU A 192 -2.86 -23.79 5.59
N PRO A 193 -2.49 -24.70 6.52
CA PRO A 193 -3.29 -25.89 6.80
C PRO A 193 -4.77 -25.62 7.14
N ASP A 194 -5.04 -24.54 7.87
CA ASP A 194 -6.40 -24.14 8.25
C ASP A 194 -7.27 -23.72 7.07
N ASN A 195 -6.66 -23.51 5.90
CA ASN A 195 -7.32 -23.11 4.65
C ASN A 195 -7.35 -24.23 3.61
N ALA A 196 -7.01 -25.47 3.99
CA ALA A 196 -6.96 -26.62 3.06
C ALA A 196 -8.29 -26.91 2.34
N MET A 197 -9.40 -26.39 2.85
CA MET A 197 -10.73 -26.48 2.21
C MET A 197 -10.96 -25.40 1.15
N LEU A 198 -10.08 -24.42 1.04
CA LEU A 198 -10.22 -23.29 0.12
C LEU A 198 -9.28 -23.46 -1.08
N GLU A 199 -9.72 -22.97 -2.23
CA GLU A 199 -8.90 -22.92 -3.43
C GLU A 199 -9.11 -21.62 -4.22
N SER A 200 -8.17 -21.34 -5.11
CA SER A 200 -8.36 -20.30 -6.13
C SER A 200 -9.47 -20.69 -7.11
N LYS A 201 -10.40 -19.80 -7.33
CA LYS A 201 -11.45 -19.90 -8.35
C LYS A 201 -11.11 -19.10 -9.62
N GLY A 202 -9.86 -18.65 -9.75
CA GLY A 202 -9.33 -17.94 -10.89
C GLY A 202 -9.10 -16.46 -10.66
N VAL A 203 -8.29 -15.86 -11.52
CA VAL A 203 -7.98 -14.44 -11.52
C VAL A 203 -9.15 -13.68 -12.15
N ALA A 204 -9.57 -12.58 -11.53
CA ALA A 204 -10.55 -11.70 -12.14
C ALA A 204 -9.98 -11.07 -13.44
N PRO A 205 -10.82 -10.87 -14.47
CA PRO A 205 -10.39 -10.16 -15.67
C PRO A 205 -9.84 -8.77 -15.34
N ALA A 206 -8.87 -8.30 -16.14
CA ALA A 206 -8.39 -6.93 -16.02
C ALA A 206 -9.56 -5.95 -16.22
N ASP A 207 -9.68 -5.00 -15.30
CA ASP A 207 -10.76 -4.01 -15.30
C ASP A 207 -10.25 -2.66 -14.78
N PRO A 208 -10.68 -1.53 -15.37
CA PRO A 208 -10.31 -0.19 -14.90
C PRO A 208 -10.63 0.08 -13.42
N LEU A 209 -11.62 -0.61 -12.85
CA LEU A 209 -11.99 -0.48 -11.43
C LEU A 209 -10.87 -0.94 -10.49
N PHE A 210 -10.00 -1.86 -10.93
CA PHE A 210 -8.82 -2.27 -10.13
C PHE A 210 -7.71 -1.23 -10.16
N GLY A 211 -7.76 -0.28 -11.12
CA GLY A 211 -6.77 0.79 -11.24
C GLY A 211 -5.53 0.39 -12.03
N LYS A 212 -4.45 1.16 -11.83
CA LYS A 212 -3.19 1.06 -12.57
C LYS A 212 -2.04 0.50 -11.70
N GLY A 213 -2.35 -0.31 -10.71
CA GLY A 213 -1.43 -0.77 -9.69
C GLY A 213 -1.61 -0.01 -8.35
N ILE A 214 -0.72 -0.28 -7.41
CA ILE A 214 -0.72 0.28 -6.05
C ILE A 214 0.34 1.38 -5.98
N GLY A 215 -0.02 2.56 -5.49
CA GLY A 215 0.85 3.72 -5.34
C GLY A 215 0.73 4.38 -3.97
N ALA A 216 1.74 5.17 -3.60
CA ALA A 216 1.63 6.02 -2.44
C ALA A 216 0.77 7.26 -2.78
N ALA A 217 -0.24 7.56 -1.94
CA ALA A 217 -1.10 8.72 -2.15
C ALA A 217 -0.64 9.91 -1.32
N VAL A 218 -0.71 11.08 -1.94
CA VAL A 218 -0.48 12.40 -1.31
C VAL A 218 -1.71 13.28 -1.51
N ARG A 219 -1.79 14.39 -0.80
CA ARG A 219 -2.86 15.36 -1.02
C ARG A 219 -2.84 15.87 -2.46
N LYS A 220 -4.03 16.18 -2.95
CA LYS A 220 -4.20 16.77 -4.28
C LYS A 220 -3.37 18.05 -4.41
N GLY A 221 -2.53 18.12 -5.45
CA GLY A 221 -1.64 19.25 -5.72
C GLY A 221 -0.36 19.31 -4.87
N ASP A 222 -0.06 18.29 -4.06
CA ASP A 222 1.21 18.19 -3.31
C ASP A 222 2.30 17.56 -4.19
N ASP A 223 2.59 18.24 -5.31
CA ASP A 223 3.53 17.76 -6.32
C ASP A 223 4.95 17.62 -5.76
N ALA A 224 5.35 18.51 -4.86
CA ALA A 224 6.70 18.48 -4.28
C ALA A 224 6.94 17.21 -3.48
N LEU A 225 5.99 16.79 -2.62
CA LEU A 225 6.10 15.56 -1.85
C LEU A 225 5.98 14.33 -2.75
N ARG A 226 5.07 14.37 -3.73
CA ARG A 226 4.90 13.29 -4.71
C ARG A 226 6.17 13.01 -5.51
N GLU A 227 6.83 14.06 -6.01
CA GLU A 227 8.10 13.93 -6.74
C GLU A 227 9.23 13.42 -5.85
N LYS A 228 9.29 13.89 -4.58
CA LYS A 228 10.25 13.40 -3.58
C LYS A 228 10.08 11.89 -3.34
N LEU A 229 8.85 11.43 -3.20
CA LEU A 229 8.50 10.00 -3.08
C LEU A 229 8.87 9.22 -4.32
N ASN A 230 8.51 9.69 -5.53
CA ASN A 230 8.85 9.04 -6.78
C ASN A 230 10.36 8.87 -6.96
N LYS A 231 11.13 9.91 -6.65
CA LYS A 231 12.59 9.86 -6.69
C LYS A 231 13.16 8.84 -5.71
N ALA A 232 12.61 8.78 -4.49
CA ALA A 232 13.03 7.81 -3.48
C ALA A 232 12.69 6.38 -3.90
N LEU A 233 11.46 6.12 -4.37
CA LEU A 233 11.02 4.81 -4.88
C LEU A 233 11.87 4.34 -6.07
N LYS A 234 12.19 5.25 -7.00
CA LYS A 234 13.09 4.96 -8.12
C LYS A 234 14.47 4.55 -7.62
N SER A 235 15.05 5.32 -6.68
CA SER A 235 16.37 5.02 -6.11
C SER A 235 16.43 3.65 -5.40
N VAL A 236 15.37 3.29 -4.65
CA VAL A 236 15.26 1.99 -3.98
C VAL A 236 15.17 0.83 -4.98
N ARG A 237 14.59 1.05 -6.17
CA ARG A 237 14.57 0.06 -7.26
C ARG A 237 15.91 -0.06 -7.95
N GLU A 238 16.54 1.05 -8.28
CA GLU A 238 17.79 1.10 -9.05
C GLU A 238 18.97 0.43 -8.35
N ASP A 239 19.02 0.45 -7.02
CA ASP A 239 20.09 -0.19 -6.27
C ASP A 239 19.78 -1.62 -5.77
N GLY A 240 18.62 -2.17 -6.15
CA GLY A 240 18.18 -3.52 -5.81
C GLY A 240 17.60 -3.68 -4.39
N THR A 241 17.49 -2.61 -3.61
CA THR A 241 16.88 -2.65 -2.26
C THR A 241 15.42 -3.09 -2.34
N TYR A 242 14.67 -2.62 -3.35
CA TYR A 242 13.28 -3.02 -3.57
C TYR A 242 13.14 -4.54 -3.74
N ASP A 243 13.98 -5.14 -4.60
CA ASP A 243 13.96 -6.57 -4.86
C ASP A 243 14.37 -7.38 -3.64
N ALA A 244 15.35 -6.88 -2.87
CA ALA A 244 15.78 -7.50 -1.62
C ALA A 244 14.67 -7.49 -0.55
N ILE A 245 13.89 -6.41 -0.46
CA ILE A 245 12.69 -6.35 0.41
C ILE A 245 11.64 -7.34 -0.14
N GLY A 246 11.27 -7.24 -1.41
CA GLY A 246 10.27 -8.10 -2.04
C GLY A 246 10.56 -9.59 -1.87
N ALA A 247 11.83 -9.99 -2.02
CA ALA A 247 12.26 -11.37 -1.85
C ALA A 247 12.01 -11.96 -0.45
N ARG A 248 11.85 -11.14 0.58
CA ARG A 248 11.50 -11.61 1.94
C ARG A 248 10.02 -11.93 2.08
N TYR A 249 9.17 -11.22 1.35
CA TYR A 249 7.72 -11.26 1.53
C TYR A 249 6.96 -11.99 0.43
N PHE A 250 7.48 -12.02 -0.80
CA PHE A 250 6.79 -12.56 -1.97
C PHE A 250 7.39 -13.88 -2.52
N LYS A 251 8.21 -14.57 -1.73
CA LYS A 251 8.92 -15.80 -2.17
C LYS A 251 8.03 -16.97 -2.61
N ALA A 252 6.76 -16.98 -2.22
CA ALA A 252 5.86 -18.09 -2.52
C ALA A 252 5.24 -18.04 -3.92
N THR A 253 5.25 -16.89 -4.61
CA THR A 253 4.57 -16.72 -5.91
C THR A 253 5.46 -16.98 -7.12
N ALA A 254 6.79 -17.03 -6.97
CA ALA A 254 7.73 -17.21 -8.08
C ALA A 254 7.87 -18.66 -8.57
N SER A 255 7.31 -19.66 -7.88
CA SER A 255 7.45 -21.09 -8.24
C SER A 255 6.31 -21.65 -9.08
N ALA A 256 5.27 -20.89 -9.39
CA ALA A 256 4.08 -21.38 -10.08
C ALA A 256 3.94 -20.92 -11.55
N SER A 257 4.98 -20.28 -12.12
CA SER A 257 5.01 -19.88 -13.53
C SER A 257 6.22 -20.52 -14.24
N GLN A 258 6.21 -21.85 -14.36
CA GLN A 258 6.96 -22.61 -15.38
C GLN A 258 6.01 -23.58 -16.07
#